data_148d21f88845fa8efd837cb01e881ea1
#
_entry.id   148d21f88845fa8efd837cb01e881ea1
#
_cell.length_a   1.000
_cell.length_b   1.000
_cell.length_c   1.000
_cell.angle_alpha   90.00
_cell.angle_beta   90.00
_cell.angle_gamma   90.00
#
_symmetry.space_group_name_H-M   'P 1'
#
loop_
_entity.id
_entity.type
_entity.pdbx_description
1 polymer ?
#
loop_
_entity_poly.entity_id
_entity_poly.type
_entity_poly.pdbx_seq_one_letter_code
_entity_poly.pdbx_strand_id
1 'polypeptide(L)'
;MIYKILLITGWGGGAELLRPLHEALAQKGHIVERINIFNALDDEILQQHVELAAKFDVIVGWSLGGELATLLVKQIEKQYAEQKMLITLASNPCFVAQLDWSTAMPVETFIQFKQSFEQDAISTLKRFGLLVCQGASSAKKDFLAMQKLIRPQPIALLKQG
;
A
#
# COMPACT_ATOMS: atom_id res chain seq x y z
N MET A 1 -21.64 14.99 -2.46
CA MET A 1 -21.85 13.59 -2.03
C MET A 1 -20.76 13.24 -1.03
N ILE A 2 -21.10 12.60 0.09
CA ILE A 2 -20.15 12.17 1.13
C ILE A 2 -19.90 10.68 0.90
N TYR A 3 -18.60 10.28 0.84
CA TYR A 3 -18.19 8.90 0.69
C TYR A 3 -17.52 8.38 1.96
N LYS A 4 -17.66 7.08 2.22
CA LYS A 4 -16.83 6.33 3.16
C LYS A 4 -15.63 5.79 2.39
N ILE A 5 -14.43 6.17 2.78
CA ILE A 5 -13.19 5.90 2.04
C ILE A 5 -12.21 5.11 2.92
N LEU A 6 -11.78 3.95 2.44
CA LEU A 6 -10.72 3.16 3.05
C LEU A 6 -9.40 3.41 2.31
N LEU A 7 -8.37 3.84 3.04
CA LEU A 7 -7.01 4.04 2.51
C LEU A 7 -6.10 2.90 2.98
N ILE A 8 -5.44 2.23 2.04
CA ILE A 8 -4.49 1.13 2.34
C ILE A 8 -3.10 1.60 1.95
N THR A 9 -2.17 1.60 2.93
CA THR A 9 -0.80 2.04 2.73
C THR A 9 0.01 1.04 1.90
N GLY A 10 1.23 1.46 1.52
CA GLY A 10 2.20 0.59 0.86
C GLY A 10 3.17 -0.08 1.84
N TRP A 11 4.11 -0.81 1.25
CA TRP A 11 5.17 -1.50 1.97
C TRP A 11 6.14 -0.54 2.65
N GLY A 12 6.53 -0.84 3.87
CA GLY A 12 7.66 -0.21 4.56
C GLY A 12 7.39 1.10 5.31
N GLY A 13 6.14 1.62 5.32
CA GLY A 13 5.93 2.96 5.88
C GLY A 13 4.82 3.14 6.91
N GLY A 14 3.86 2.22 6.95
CA GLY A 14 2.71 2.32 7.87
C GLY A 14 1.62 3.30 7.43
N ALA A 15 0.44 3.17 8.03
CA ALA A 15 -0.76 3.93 7.66
C ALA A 15 -0.62 5.45 7.85
N GLU A 16 0.31 5.90 8.70
CA GLU A 16 0.54 7.32 8.94
C GLU A 16 1.08 8.06 7.69
N LEU A 17 1.70 7.37 6.73
CA LEU A 17 2.09 7.97 5.45
C LEU A 17 0.90 8.56 4.69
N LEU A 18 -0.28 8.00 4.85
CA LEU A 18 -1.52 8.47 4.21
C LEU A 18 -2.26 9.52 5.04
N ARG A 19 -1.71 9.98 6.18
CA ARG A 19 -2.35 11.00 7.03
C ARG A 19 -2.66 12.30 6.27
N PRO A 20 -1.76 12.87 5.47
CA PRO A 20 -2.08 14.10 4.74
C PRO A 20 -3.27 13.93 3.76
N LEU A 21 -3.35 12.78 3.09
CA LEU A 21 -4.48 12.46 2.20
C LEU A 21 -5.77 12.27 3.00
N HIS A 22 -5.70 11.53 4.12
CA HIS A 22 -6.84 11.36 5.02
C HIS A 22 -7.40 12.72 5.47
N GLU A 23 -6.53 13.60 5.98
CA GLU A 23 -6.94 14.93 6.47
C GLU A 23 -7.56 15.78 5.36
N ALA A 24 -6.98 15.78 4.15
CA ALA A 24 -7.51 16.50 3.01
C ALA A 24 -8.90 16.01 2.57
N LEU A 25 -9.14 14.69 2.59
CA LEU A 25 -10.42 14.10 2.27
C LEU A 25 -11.46 14.35 3.39
N ALA A 26 -11.05 14.25 4.64
CA ALA A 26 -11.91 14.54 5.79
C ALA A 26 -12.36 16.01 5.83
N GLN A 27 -11.46 16.95 5.47
CA GLN A 27 -11.80 18.38 5.34
C GLN A 27 -12.85 18.65 4.24
N LYS A 28 -12.95 17.75 3.25
CA LYS A 28 -14.02 17.78 2.22
C LYS A 28 -15.31 17.11 2.68
N GLY A 29 -15.38 16.64 3.92
CA GLY A 29 -16.57 16.03 4.53
C GLY A 29 -16.69 14.52 4.30
N HIS A 30 -15.68 13.85 3.75
CA HIS A 30 -15.68 12.39 3.62
C HIS A 30 -15.38 11.71 4.96
N ILE A 31 -15.89 10.47 5.13
CA ILE A 31 -15.56 9.59 6.25
C ILE A 31 -14.39 8.72 5.81
N VAL A 32 -13.23 8.89 6.43
CA VAL A 32 -11.99 8.27 5.97
C VAL A 32 -11.37 7.40 7.06
N GLU A 33 -10.95 6.20 6.69
CA GLU A 33 -10.16 5.30 7.54
C GLU A 33 -8.85 4.93 6.85
N ARG A 34 -7.80 4.67 7.64
CA ARG A 34 -6.48 4.26 7.14
C ARG A 34 -6.07 2.96 7.78
N ILE A 35 -5.60 2.02 6.97
CA ILE A 35 -5.07 0.75 7.45
C ILE A 35 -3.66 0.50 6.90
N ASN A 36 -2.93 -0.36 7.59
CA ASN A 36 -1.66 -0.91 7.11
C ASN A 36 -1.89 -1.97 6.02
N ILE A 37 -0.79 -2.37 5.37
CA ILE A 37 -0.77 -3.64 4.64
C ILE A 37 -1.05 -4.79 5.61
N PHE A 38 -1.54 -5.89 5.07
CA PHE A 38 -1.89 -7.10 5.83
C PHE A 38 -1.48 -8.35 5.04
N ASN A 39 -1.38 -9.48 5.73
CA ASN A 39 -1.07 -10.76 5.10
C ASN A 39 -2.29 -11.33 4.37
N ALA A 40 -2.38 -11.05 3.07
CA ALA A 40 -3.47 -11.56 2.23
C ALA A 40 -3.35 -13.05 1.87
N LEU A 41 -2.25 -13.71 2.24
CA LEU A 41 -2.07 -15.16 2.08
C LEU A 41 -2.68 -15.96 3.25
N ASP A 42 -3.09 -15.28 4.31
CA ASP A 42 -3.83 -15.84 5.43
C ASP A 42 -5.32 -15.59 5.21
N ASP A 43 -6.08 -16.66 5.02
CA ASP A 43 -7.50 -16.59 4.67
C ASP A 43 -8.33 -15.90 5.75
N GLU A 44 -8.00 -16.09 7.04
CA GLU A 44 -8.72 -15.45 8.14
C GLU A 44 -8.47 -13.93 8.16
N ILE A 45 -7.20 -13.53 8.02
CA ILE A 45 -6.83 -12.12 7.93
C ILE A 45 -7.45 -11.46 6.70
N LEU A 46 -7.42 -12.15 5.55
CA LEU A 46 -8.04 -11.66 4.33
C LEU A 46 -9.55 -11.46 4.54
N GLN A 47 -10.24 -12.44 5.10
CA GLN A 47 -11.68 -12.36 5.33
C GLN A 47 -12.08 -11.21 6.26
N GLN A 48 -11.33 -10.98 7.34
CA GLN A 48 -11.52 -9.83 8.24
C GLN A 48 -11.42 -8.50 7.49
N HIS A 49 -10.45 -8.38 6.57
CA HIS A 49 -10.26 -7.17 5.78
C HIS A 49 -11.33 -7.01 4.68
N VAL A 50 -11.84 -8.09 4.11
CA VAL A 50 -13.00 -8.06 3.20
C VAL A 50 -14.24 -7.52 3.91
N GLU A 51 -14.54 -8.02 5.11
CA GLU A 51 -15.67 -7.56 5.92
C GLU A 51 -15.53 -6.09 6.36
N LEU A 52 -14.31 -5.67 6.68
CA LEU A 52 -14.02 -4.26 6.94
C LEU A 52 -14.26 -3.41 5.69
N ALA A 53 -13.64 -3.76 4.57
CA ALA A 53 -13.67 -2.99 3.33
C ALA A 53 -15.08 -2.92 2.72
N ALA A 54 -15.93 -3.92 2.92
CA ALA A 54 -17.32 -3.93 2.46
C ALA A 54 -18.15 -2.77 3.03
N LYS A 55 -17.74 -2.18 4.17
CA LYS A 55 -18.42 -1.03 4.81
C LYS A 55 -18.12 0.32 4.15
N PHE A 56 -17.21 0.35 3.16
CA PHE A 56 -16.76 1.56 2.48
C PHE A 56 -17.28 1.61 1.04
N ASP A 57 -17.42 2.82 0.52
CA ASP A 57 -17.85 3.09 -0.86
C ASP A 57 -16.66 3.09 -1.81
N VAL A 58 -15.51 3.60 -1.34
CA VAL A 58 -14.29 3.77 -2.10
C VAL A 58 -13.14 3.10 -1.37
N ILE A 59 -12.37 2.28 -2.09
CA ILE A 59 -11.16 1.64 -1.58
C ILE A 59 -9.97 2.19 -2.36
N VAL A 60 -9.05 2.81 -1.65
CA VAL A 60 -7.86 3.46 -2.21
C VAL A 60 -6.62 2.72 -1.72
N GLY A 61 -5.76 2.29 -2.62
CA GLY A 61 -4.50 1.65 -2.26
C GLY A 61 -3.29 2.34 -2.86
N TRP A 62 -2.25 2.58 -2.05
CA TRP A 62 -0.98 3.12 -2.49
C TRP A 62 0.07 2.01 -2.59
N SER A 63 0.77 1.92 -3.75
CA SER A 63 1.83 0.94 -3.98
C SER A 63 1.31 -0.49 -3.77
N LEU A 64 1.93 -1.33 -2.93
CA LEU A 64 1.43 -2.67 -2.54
C LEU A 64 -0.02 -2.63 -2.02
N GLY A 65 -0.40 -1.55 -1.33
CA GLY A 65 -1.80 -1.34 -0.92
C GLY A 65 -2.79 -1.30 -2.08
N GLY A 66 -2.34 -0.95 -3.30
CA GLY A 66 -3.18 -0.99 -4.50
C GLY A 66 -3.48 -2.42 -4.97
N GLU A 67 -2.54 -3.36 -4.85
CA GLU A 67 -2.81 -4.78 -5.09
C GLU A 67 -3.79 -5.33 -4.05
N LEU A 68 -3.57 -5.01 -2.76
CA LEU A 68 -4.48 -5.40 -1.67
C LEU A 68 -5.89 -4.82 -1.87
N ALA A 69 -6.00 -3.54 -2.26
CA ALA A 69 -7.28 -2.89 -2.57
C ALA A 69 -8.01 -3.60 -3.72
N THR A 70 -7.26 -3.96 -4.78
CA THR A 70 -7.81 -4.70 -5.93
C THR A 70 -8.33 -6.07 -5.52
N LEU A 71 -7.57 -6.79 -4.67
CA LEU A 71 -7.99 -8.08 -4.14
C LEU A 71 -9.26 -7.95 -3.30
N LEU A 72 -9.34 -6.95 -2.41
CA LEU A 72 -10.52 -6.73 -1.57
C LEU A 72 -11.77 -6.42 -2.40
N VAL A 73 -11.66 -5.53 -3.40
CA VAL A 73 -12.79 -5.20 -4.30
C VAL A 73 -13.30 -6.45 -5.02
N LYS A 74 -12.38 -7.27 -5.54
CA LYS A 74 -12.72 -8.53 -6.21
C LYS A 74 -13.42 -9.52 -5.26
N GLN A 75 -12.95 -9.64 -4.01
CA GLN A 75 -13.56 -10.53 -3.02
C GLN A 75 -14.95 -10.03 -2.58
N ILE A 76 -15.11 -8.71 -2.41
CA ILE A 76 -16.41 -8.10 -2.08
C ILE A 76 -17.41 -8.35 -3.20
N GLU A 77 -17.04 -8.14 -4.46
CA GLU A 77 -17.92 -8.43 -5.59
C GLU A 77 -18.33 -9.91 -5.61
N LYS A 78 -17.37 -10.83 -5.38
CA LYS A 78 -17.64 -12.28 -5.36
C LYS A 78 -18.55 -12.72 -4.21
N GLN A 79 -18.36 -12.14 -3.01
CA GLN A 79 -19.06 -12.60 -1.79
C GLN A 79 -20.39 -11.90 -1.58
N TYR A 80 -20.48 -10.62 -1.91
CA TYR A 80 -21.66 -9.78 -1.60
C TYR A 80 -22.39 -9.27 -2.83
N ALA A 81 -21.88 -9.54 -4.05
CA ALA A 81 -22.39 -8.98 -5.30
C ALA A 81 -22.44 -7.44 -5.30
N GLU A 82 -21.52 -6.80 -4.54
CA GLU A 82 -21.40 -5.36 -4.44
C GLU A 82 -20.20 -4.85 -5.24
N GLN A 83 -20.40 -3.74 -5.97
CA GLN A 83 -19.31 -3.05 -6.66
C GLN A 83 -18.81 -1.89 -5.80
N LYS A 84 -17.50 -1.79 -5.65
CA LYS A 84 -16.83 -0.69 -4.94
C LYS A 84 -16.00 0.14 -5.91
N MET A 85 -15.89 1.44 -5.66
CA MET A 85 -14.96 2.28 -6.41
C MET A 85 -13.52 1.93 -5.97
N LEU A 86 -12.67 1.58 -6.93
CA LEU A 86 -11.26 1.31 -6.70
C LEU A 86 -10.41 2.46 -7.23
N ILE A 87 -9.47 2.95 -6.40
CA ILE A 87 -8.46 3.92 -6.80
C ILE A 87 -7.08 3.37 -6.40
N THR A 88 -6.20 3.22 -7.37
CA THR A 88 -4.81 2.81 -7.13
C THR A 88 -3.87 4.01 -7.35
N LEU A 89 -2.95 4.22 -6.40
CA LEU A 89 -1.98 5.30 -6.41
C LEU A 89 -0.57 4.71 -6.49
N ALA A 90 0.17 5.02 -7.56
CA ALA A 90 1.53 4.53 -7.78
C ALA A 90 1.66 3.01 -7.52
N SER A 91 0.70 2.24 -8.04
CA SER A 91 0.61 0.79 -7.89
C SER A 91 0.80 0.09 -9.22
N ASN A 92 1.17 -1.17 -9.18
CA ASN A 92 1.39 -2.06 -10.31
C ASN A 92 0.59 -3.34 -10.09
N PRO A 93 0.13 -4.02 -11.16
CA PRO A 93 -0.48 -5.35 -11.03
C PRO A 93 0.55 -6.43 -10.65
N CYS A 94 1.84 -6.17 -10.89
CA CYS A 94 2.96 -7.01 -10.47
C CYS A 94 4.22 -6.16 -10.37
N PHE A 95 4.90 -6.19 -9.20
CA PHE A 95 6.12 -5.41 -8.96
C PHE A 95 7.39 -6.08 -9.51
N VAL A 96 7.33 -7.36 -9.84
CA VAL A 96 8.47 -8.11 -10.40
C VAL A 96 8.19 -8.44 -11.87
N ALA A 97 9.18 -8.20 -12.74
CA ALA A 97 9.05 -8.43 -14.16
C ALA A 97 8.71 -9.89 -14.49
N GLN A 98 7.77 -10.07 -15.41
CA GLN A 98 7.33 -11.34 -15.97
C GLN A 98 7.35 -11.26 -17.50
N LEU A 99 7.14 -12.39 -18.18
CA LEU A 99 7.17 -12.46 -19.66
C LEU A 99 6.21 -11.49 -20.31
N ASP A 100 5.03 -11.34 -19.75
CA ASP A 100 3.95 -10.45 -20.23
C ASP A 100 3.94 -9.09 -19.52
N TRP A 101 4.84 -8.85 -18.54
CA TRP A 101 4.96 -7.64 -17.77
C TRP A 101 6.42 -7.23 -17.56
N SER A 102 7.11 -6.88 -18.64
CA SER A 102 8.54 -6.58 -18.64
C SER A 102 8.92 -5.20 -18.07
N THR A 103 7.94 -4.32 -17.83
CA THR A 103 8.15 -2.96 -17.34
C THR A 103 8.28 -2.85 -15.81
N ALA A 104 8.09 -3.96 -15.10
CA ALA A 104 8.28 -4.02 -13.65
C ALA A 104 9.76 -4.17 -13.26
N MET A 105 10.05 -4.25 -11.95
CA MET A 105 11.41 -4.41 -11.43
C MET A 105 12.04 -5.70 -11.98
N PRO A 106 13.27 -5.67 -12.51
CA PRO A 106 13.97 -6.90 -12.92
C PRO A 106 14.07 -7.91 -11.77
N VAL A 107 13.93 -9.20 -12.10
CA VAL A 107 13.94 -10.29 -11.10
C VAL A 107 15.20 -10.27 -10.24
N GLU A 108 16.36 -10.02 -10.84
CA GLU A 108 17.65 -9.95 -10.14
C GLU A 108 17.69 -8.79 -9.14
N THR A 109 17.11 -7.66 -9.50
CA THR A 109 17.00 -6.48 -8.61
C THR A 109 16.11 -6.79 -7.41
N PHE A 110 15.00 -7.48 -7.62
CA PHE A 110 14.12 -7.91 -6.53
C PHE A 110 14.79 -8.90 -5.60
N ILE A 111 15.53 -9.89 -6.14
CA ILE A 111 16.29 -10.87 -5.34
C ILE A 111 17.33 -10.15 -4.47
N GLN A 112 18.10 -9.21 -5.04
CA GLN A 112 19.08 -8.42 -4.29
C GLN A 112 18.43 -7.56 -3.21
N PHE A 113 17.28 -6.96 -3.50
CA PHE A 113 16.50 -6.21 -2.53
C PHE A 113 16.05 -7.08 -1.36
N LYS A 114 15.48 -8.26 -1.65
CA LYS A 114 15.06 -9.24 -0.64
C LYS A 114 16.23 -9.69 0.25
N GLN A 115 17.38 -10.05 -0.35
CA GLN A 115 18.58 -10.42 0.40
C GLN A 115 19.08 -9.28 1.29
N SER A 116 19.10 -8.04 0.77
CA SER A 116 19.48 -6.86 1.56
C SER A 116 18.53 -6.63 2.74
N PHE A 117 17.23 -6.85 2.54
CA PHE A 117 16.24 -6.73 3.60
C PHE A 117 16.40 -7.80 4.68
N GLU A 118 16.72 -9.03 4.30
CA GLU A 118 16.99 -10.12 5.24
C GLU A 118 18.26 -9.87 6.08
N GLN A 119 19.29 -9.24 5.50
CA GLN A 119 20.54 -8.90 6.18
C GLN A 119 20.40 -7.68 7.10
N ASP A 120 19.81 -6.60 6.60
CA ASP A 120 19.61 -5.34 7.34
C ASP A 120 18.32 -4.65 6.88
N ALA A 121 17.23 -4.99 7.55
CA ALA A 121 15.91 -4.45 7.23
C ALA A 121 15.84 -2.92 7.42
N ILE A 122 16.50 -2.37 8.45
CA ILE A 122 16.45 -0.93 8.76
C ILE A 122 17.12 -0.11 7.66
N SER A 123 18.34 -0.48 7.26
CA SER A 123 19.06 0.23 6.20
C SER A 123 18.36 0.06 4.84
N THR A 124 17.76 -1.11 4.58
CA THR A 124 17.01 -1.35 3.35
C THR A 124 15.74 -0.52 3.29
N LEU A 125 14.97 -0.42 4.37
CA LEU A 125 13.79 0.47 4.46
C LEU A 125 14.17 1.93 4.25
N LYS A 126 15.29 2.40 4.81
CA LYS A 126 15.77 3.77 4.60
C LYS A 126 16.12 4.04 3.13
N ARG A 127 16.84 3.10 2.48
CA ARG A 127 17.16 3.19 1.04
C ARG A 127 15.91 3.17 0.18
N PHE A 128 14.95 2.31 0.50
CA PHE A 128 13.66 2.25 -0.19
C PHE A 128 12.91 3.58 -0.09
N GLY A 129 12.88 4.21 1.09
CA GLY A 129 12.27 5.54 1.27
C GLY A 129 12.93 6.62 0.41
N LEU A 130 14.24 6.57 0.19
CA LEU A 130 14.94 7.47 -0.73
C LEU A 130 14.50 7.23 -2.19
N LEU A 131 14.37 5.96 -2.60
CA LEU A 131 13.92 5.59 -3.95
C LEU A 131 12.50 6.09 -4.22
N VAL A 132 11.58 5.99 -3.26
CA VAL A 132 10.19 6.48 -3.39
C VAL A 132 10.13 7.97 -3.70
N CYS A 133 11.08 8.77 -3.22
CA CYS A 133 11.14 10.21 -3.45
C CYS A 133 11.99 10.59 -4.68
N GLN A 134 12.66 9.63 -5.31
CA GLN A 134 13.58 9.89 -6.43
C GLN A 134 12.83 10.43 -7.65
N GLY A 135 13.43 11.40 -8.34
CA GLY A 135 12.86 12.01 -9.54
C GLY A 135 11.96 13.21 -9.30
N ALA A 136 11.51 13.44 -8.06
CA ALA A 136 10.77 14.65 -7.73
C ALA A 136 11.73 15.85 -7.56
N SER A 137 11.34 17.04 -8.03
CA SER A 137 12.09 18.29 -7.80
C SER A 137 12.27 18.63 -6.32
N SER A 138 11.37 18.12 -5.48
CA SER A 138 11.32 18.27 -4.02
C SER A 138 11.84 17.05 -3.24
N ALA A 139 12.51 16.08 -3.89
CA ALA A 139 12.86 14.76 -3.34
C ALA A 139 13.43 14.80 -1.91
N LYS A 140 14.37 15.73 -1.62
CA LYS A 140 14.96 15.87 -0.28
C LYS A 140 13.92 16.32 0.76
N LYS A 141 13.08 17.29 0.41
CA LYS A 141 12.02 17.80 1.29
C LYS A 141 10.97 16.73 1.54
N ASP A 142 10.57 16.02 0.49
CA ASP A 142 9.57 14.97 0.55
C ASP A 142 10.07 13.78 1.39
N PHE A 143 11.33 13.39 1.21
CA PHE A 143 11.95 12.36 2.05
C PHE A 143 11.95 12.73 3.53
N LEU A 144 12.34 13.98 3.88
CA LEU A 144 12.32 14.45 5.26
C LEU A 144 10.91 14.53 5.84
N ALA A 145 9.92 14.91 5.04
CA ALA A 145 8.51 14.90 5.44
C ALA A 145 8.01 13.48 5.67
N MET A 146 8.31 12.56 4.75
CA MET A 146 7.96 11.15 4.84
C MET A 146 8.56 10.48 6.08
N GLN A 147 9.83 10.77 6.41
CA GLN A 147 10.50 10.22 7.61
C GLN A 147 9.76 10.56 8.92
N LYS A 148 9.08 11.70 9.00
CA LYS A 148 8.27 12.08 10.17
C LYS A 148 6.98 11.26 10.30
N LEU A 149 6.48 10.74 9.19
CA LEU A 149 5.23 10.00 9.11
C LEU A 149 5.44 8.48 9.18
N ILE A 150 6.63 8.00 8.82
CA ILE A 150 6.93 6.55 8.86
C ILE A 150 6.69 6.00 10.27
N ARG A 151 5.98 4.89 10.33
CA ARG A 151 5.82 4.06 11.52
C ARG A 151 6.27 2.64 11.19
N PRO A 152 7.03 1.99 12.07
CA PRO A 152 7.48 0.63 11.84
C PRO A 152 6.31 -0.31 11.57
N GLN A 153 6.45 -1.12 10.53
CA GLN A 153 5.59 -2.28 10.28
C GLN A 153 6.32 -3.54 10.75
N PRO A 154 5.61 -4.59 11.20
CA PRO A 154 6.25 -5.84 11.62
C PRO A 154 7.13 -6.42 10.50
N ILE A 155 8.39 -6.77 10.81
CA ILE A 155 9.32 -7.34 9.81
C ILE A 155 8.75 -8.62 9.20
N ALA A 156 8.09 -9.46 10.00
CA ALA A 156 7.43 -10.67 9.51
C ALA A 156 6.39 -10.39 8.43
N LEU A 157 5.61 -9.31 8.59
CA LEU A 157 4.64 -8.86 7.59
C LEU A 157 5.34 -8.34 6.32
N LEU A 158 6.41 -7.56 6.47
CA LEU A 158 7.17 -7.01 5.36
C LEU A 158 7.87 -8.08 4.51
N LYS A 159 8.13 -9.27 5.06
CA LYS A 159 8.69 -10.41 4.32
C LYS A 159 7.67 -11.16 3.46
N GLN A 160 6.39 -10.91 3.68
CA GLN A 160 5.26 -11.57 3.00
C GLN A 160 4.69 -10.71 1.87
N GLY A 161 4.95 -9.40 1.89
CA GLY A 161 4.47 -8.41 0.93
C GLY A 161 5.30 -8.24 -0.33
#